data_0875e256126af4a004754db9bfeafa5d
#
_entry.id   0875e256126af4a004754db9bfeafa5d
#
_cell.length_a   1.000
_cell.length_b   1.000
_cell.length_c   1.000
_cell.angle_alpha   90.00
_cell.angle_beta   90.00
_cell.angle_gamma   90.00
#
_symmetry.space_group_name_H-M   'P 1'
#
loop_
_entity.id
_entity.type
_entity.pdbx_description
1 polymer ?
#
loop_
_entity_poly.entity_id
_entity_poly.type
_entity_poly.pdbx_seq_one_letter_code
_entity_poly.pdbx_strand_id
1 'polypeptide(L)'
;MSIITESDAPKRAVFLGTALADLSTFPPEARRKAGKDIGDLQSGVMPPDWKPMPVIGAGAGEIRIQGKRAFRVLFVARFHEAIYILHAFEKKSQATARRDIELGRARYQALLRAREGGDQRPT
;
A
#
# COMPACT_ATOMS: atom_id res chain seq x y z
N MET A 1 -3.32 -27.86 -20.32
CA MET A 1 -3.61 -26.50 -20.73
C MET A 1 -3.89 -25.64 -19.52
N SER A 2 -3.26 -24.51 -19.47
CA SER A 2 -3.39 -23.60 -18.36
C SER A 2 -4.45 -22.54 -18.71
N ILE A 3 -5.38 -22.31 -17.81
CA ILE A 3 -6.42 -21.30 -18.00
C ILE A 3 -6.12 -20.16 -17.04
N ILE A 4 -5.98 -18.96 -17.57
CA ILE A 4 -5.79 -17.79 -16.74
C ILE A 4 -7.14 -17.36 -16.21
N THR A 5 -7.27 -17.34 -14.89
CA THR A 5 -8.50 -16.89 -14.24
C THR A 5 -8.32 -15.46 -13.75
N GLU A 6 -9.38 -14.85 -13.27
CA GLU A 6 -9.30 -13.52 -12.69
C GLU A 6 -8.28 -13.45 -11.55
N SER A 7 -8.18 -14.53 -10.77
CA SER A 7 -7.25 -14.55 -9.64
C SER A 7 -5.79 -14.54 -10.07
N ASP A 8 -5.49 -14.90 -11.33
CA ASP A 8 -4.13 -14.90 -11.85
C ASP A 8 -3.73 -13.56 -12.46
N ALA A 9 -4.70 -12.70 -12.73
CA ALA A 9 -4.41 -11.40 -13.30
C ALA A 9 -3.81 -10.47 -12.24
N PRO A 10 -2.87 -9.58 -12.62
CA PRO A 10 -2.36 -8.59 -11.68
C PRO A 10 -3.50 -7.71 -11.16
N LYS A 11 -3.45 -7.40 -9.88
CA LYS A 11 -4.41 -6.48 -9.29
C LYS A 11 -4.01 -5.05 -9.63
N ARG A 12 -4.99 -4.18 -9.71
CA ARG A 12 -4.68 -2.77 -9.86
C ARG A 12 -4.21 -2.20 -8.53
N ALA A 13 -3.45 -1.12 -8.57
CA ALA A 13 -3.04 -0.38 -7.39
C ALA A 13 -3.90 0.87 -7.29
N VAL A 14 -4.50 1.08 -6.14
CA VAL A 14 -5.34 2.25 -5.88
C VAL A 14 -4.68 3.09 -4.79
N PHE A 15 -4.36 4.33 -5.13
CA PHE A 15 -3.68 5.24 -4.21
C PHE A 15 -4.71 6.10 -3.50
N LEU A 16 -4.72 6.04 -2.17
CA LEU A 16 -5.71 6.77 -1.37
C LEU A 16 -5.17 8.14 -0.98
N GLY A 17 -6.06 9.12 -0.94
CA GLY A 17 -5.69 10.48 -0.56
C GLY A 17 -4.55 11.02 -1.42
N THR A 18 -3.51 11.54 -0.78
CA THR A 18 -2.36 12.12 -1.46
C THR A 18 -1.23 11.11 -1.70
N ALA A 19 -1.48 9.81 -1.51
CA ALA A 19 -0.40 8.83 -1.54
C ALA A 19 0.38 8.82 -2.87
N LEU A 20 -0.30 8.96 -4.00
CA LEU A 20 0.40 8.98 -5.29
C LEU A 20 1.23 10.24 -5.46
N ALA A 21 0.66 11.38 -5.11
CA ALA A 21 1.40 12.65 -5.19
C ALA A 21 2.64 12.60 -4.30
N ASP A 22 2.50 12.07 -3.09
CA ASP A 22 3.60 11.96 -2.15
C ASP A 22 4.68 11.00 -2.64
N LEU A 23 4.27 9.86 -3.17
CA LEU A 23 5.23 8.90 -3.75
C LEU A 23 5.98 9.51 -4.92
N SER A 24 5.30 10.34 -5.70
CA SER A 24 5.90 10.99 -6.87
C SER A 24 7.01 11.97 -6.49
N THR A 25 7.06 12.41 -5.22
CA THR A 25 8.13 13.29 -4.75
C THR A 25 9.39 12.53 -4.33
N PHE A 26 9.35 11.21 -4.26
CA PHE A 26 10.53 10.43 -3.90
C PHE A 26 11.65 10.66 -4.93
N PRO A 27 12.92 10.60 -4.52
CA PRO A 27 14.01 10.61 -5.49
C PRO A 27 13.84 9.50 -6.51
N PRO A 28 14.37 9.67 -7.74
CA PRO A 28 14.12 8.70 -8.82
C PRO A 28 14.41 7.25 -8.45
N GLU A 29 15.50 6.99 -7.74
CA GLU A 29 15.86 5.62 -7.36
C GLU A 29 14.84 5.04 -6.38
N ALA A 30 14.47 5.81 -5.37
CA ALA A 30 13.46 5.36 -4.39
C ALA A 30 12.11 5.17 -5.05
N ARG A 31 11.76 6.06 -5.97
CA ARG A 31 10.49 5.98 -6.69
C ARG A 31 10.43 4.72 -7.56
N ARG A 32 11.52 4.40 -8.25
CA ARG A 32 11.57 3.18 -9.07
C ARG A 32 11.43 1.93 -8.20
N LYS A 33 12.10 1.92 -7.06
CA LYS A 33 12.00 0.77 -6.16
C LYS A 33 10.61 0.62 -5.59
N ALA A 34 9.99 1.74 -5.21
CA ALA A 34 8.60 1.71 -4.74
C ALA A 34 7.67 1.15 -5.80
N GLY A 35 7.83 1.59 -7.05
CA GLY A 35 7.03 1.09 -8.16
C GLY A 35 7.21 -0.40 -8.38
N LYS A 36 8.45 -0.89 -8.31
CA LYS A 36 8.73 -2.32 -8.44
C LYS A 36 8.05 -3.10 -7.31
N ASP A 37 8.19 -2.63 -6.08
CA ASP A 37 7.63 -3.34 -4.93
C ASP A 37 6.10 -3.35 -4.97
N ILE A 38 5.48 -2.26 -5.38
CA ILE A 38 4.04 -2.22 -5.58
C ILE A 38 3.63 -3.19 -6.69
N GLY A 39 4.41 -3.24 -7.77
CA GLY A 39 4.17 -4.21 -8.84
C GLY A 39 4.24 -5.66 -8.36
N ASP A 40 5.16 -5.96 -7.45
CA ASP A 40 5.22 -7.28 -6.83
C ASP A 40 3.90 -7.59 -6.12
N LEU A 41 3.40 -6.66 -5.31
CA LEU A 41 2.13 -6.85 -4.61
C LEU A 41 0.98 -7.09 -5.59
N GLN A 42 0.98 -6.35 -6.70
CA GLN A 42 -0.06 -6.51 -7.72
C GLN A 42 -0.05 -7.92 -8.31
N SER A 43 1.11 -8.56 -8.35
CA SER A 43 1.27 -9.92 -8.87
C SER A 43 1.19 -10.98 -7.78
N GLY A 44 0.84 -10.60 -6.57
CA GLY A 44 0.70 -11.55 -5.47
C GLY A 44 2.02 -11.94 -4.82
N VAL A 45 3.07 -11.17 -5.05
CA VAL A 45 4.41 -11.43 -4.50
C VAL A 45 4.72 -10.38 -3.44
N MET A 46 5.21 -10.83 -2.29
CA MET A 46 5.59 -9.87 -1.26
C MET A 46 6.92 -9.22 -1.61
N PRO A 47 7.05 -7.91 -1.39
CA PRO A 47 8.34 -7.23 -1.62
C PRO A 47 9.43 -7.79 -0.72
N PRO A 48 10.70 -7.65 -1.11
CA PRO A 48 11.80 -8.21 -0.32
C PRO A 48 11.97 -7.59 1.06
N ASP A 49 11.62 -6.32 1.24
CA ASP A 49 11.79 -5.65 2.54
C ASP A 49 10.47 -5.01 2.95
N TRP A 50 9.67 -5.76 3.69
CA TRP A 50 8.39 -5.29 4.19
C TRP A 50 8.14 -5.87 5.58
N LYS A 51 7.19 -5.29 6.29
CA LYS A 51 6.74 -5.88 7.55
C LYS A 51 5.25 -5.65 7.75
N PRO A 52 4.58 -6.54 8.50
CA PRO A 52 3.20 -6.30 8.88
C PRO A 52 3.07 -5.05 9.74
N MET A 53 1.94 -4.36 9.60
CA MET A 53 1.62 -3.17 10.39
C MET A 53 0.24 -3.32 11.02
N PRO A 54 0.10 -4.22 12.00
CA PRO A 54 -1.21 -4.44 12.63
C PRO A 54 -1.77 -3.20 13.33
N VAL A 55 -0.90 -2.28 13.71
CA VAL A 55 -1.34 -1.01 14.30
C VAL A 55 -2.15 -0.16 13.31
N ILE A 56 -1.94 -0.36 12.02
CA ILE A 56 -2.73 0.30 10.96
C ILE A 56 -4.08 -0.40 10.81
N GLY A 57 -4.04 -1.72 10.75
CA GLY A 57 -5.24 -2.54 10.61
C GLY A 57 -4.90 -3.91 10.07
N ALA A 58 -5.90 -4.77 10.00
CA ALA A 58 -5.73 -6.14 9.56
C ALA A 58 -5.24 -6.20 8.12
N GLY A 59 -4.16 -6.94 7.89
CA GLY A 59 -3.61 -7.12 6.56
C GLY A 59 -2.82 -5.95 6.02
N ALA A 60 -2.61 -4.91 6.84
CA ALA A 60 -1.77 -3.79 6.43
C ALA A 60 -0.30 -4.13 6.57
N GLY A 61 0.52 -3.51 5.72
CA GLY A 61 1.95 -3.70 5.76
C GLY A 61 2.68 -2.43 5.40
N GLU A 62 3.98 -2.47 5.62
CA GLU A 62 4.89 -1.35 5.34
C GLU A 62 5.99 -1.86 4.43
N ILE A 63 6.11 -1.28 3.23
CA ILE A 63 7.26 -1.51 2.35
C ILE A 63 8.37 -0.57 2.82
N ARG A 64 9.56 -1.12 2.99
CA ARG A 64 10.73 -0.36 3.43
C ARG A 64 11.68 -0.17 2.25
N ILE A 65 11.99 1.08 1.97
CA ILE A 65 12.90 1.44 0.88
C ILE A 65 14.11 2.10 1.51
N GLN A 66 15.20 1.35 1.52
CA GLN A 66 16.43 1.77 2.18
C GLN A 66 17.41 2.38 1.17
N GLY A 67 18.24 3.30 1.63
CA GLY A 67 19.23 3.97 0.83
C GLY A 67 19.85 5.08 1.65
N LYS A 68 20.36 6.13 1.00
CA LYS A 68 20.89 7.29 1.71
C LYS A 68 19.79 7.94 2.56
N ARG A 69 18.57 7.89 2.04
CA ARG A 69 17.37 8.32 2.75
C ARG A 69 16.43 7.13 2.80
N ALA A 70 15.64 7.07 3.87
CA ALA A 70 14.72 5.96 4.07
C ALA A 70 13.31 6.38 3.73
N PHE A 71 12.61 5.56 2.94
CA PHE A 71 11.23 5.82 2.54
C PHE A 71 10.37 4.64 2.92
N ARG A 72 9.08 4.90 3.09
CA ARG A 72 8.11 3.89 3.48
C ARG A 72 6.84 4.03 2.66
N VAL A 73 6.22 2.90 2.35
CA VAL A 73 4.90 2.87 1.69
C VAL A 73 4.00 1.97 2.53
N LEU A 74 2.92 2.53 3.03
CA LEU A 74 1.92 1.76 3.78
C LEU A 74 0.87 1.26 2.80
N PHE A 75 0.53 -0.02 2.90
CA PHE A 75 -0.38 -0.66 1.95
C PHE A 75 -1.28 -1.66 2.65
N VAL A 76 -2.35 -2.06 1.96
CA VAL A 76 -3.14 -3.21 2.35
C VAL A 76 -3.40 -4.05 1.09
N ALA A 77 -3.08 -5.34 1.17
CA ALA A 77 -3.12 -6.25 0.03
C ALA A 77 -4.11 -7.40 0.21
N ARG A 78 -4.89 -7.39 1.28
CA ARG A 78 -5.78 -8.52 1.60
C ARG A 78 -7.03 -8.60 0.75
N PHE A 79 -7.38 -7.52 0.05
CA PHE A 79 -8.61 -7.48 -0.74
C PHE A 79 -8.35 -7.99 -2.15
N HIS A 80 -9.27 -8.78 -2.69
CA HIS A 80 -9.04 -9.39 -3.99
C HIS A 80 -9.14 -8.38 -5.15
N GLU A 81 -9.84 -7.28 -4.95
CA GLU A 81 -10.11 -6.33 -6.05
C GLU A 81 -8.95 -5.40 -6.33
N ALA A 82 -8.06 -5.14 -5.36
CA ALA A 82 -6.99 -4.15 -5.56
C ALA A 82 -5.96 -4.20 -4.44
N ILE A 83 -4.79 -3.65 -4.72
CA ILE A 83 -3.80 -3.29 -3.72
C ILE A 83 -4.05 -1.83 -3.39
N TYR A 84 -4.28 -1.51 -2.13
CA TYR A 84 -4.54 -0.14 -1.71
C TYR A 84 -3.28 0.45 -1.08
N ILE A 85 -2.85 1.58 -1.62
CA ILE A 85 -1.69 2.29 -1.09
C ILE A 85 -2.22 3.40 -0.19
N LEU A 86 -1.94 3.27 1.10
CA LEU A 86 -2.50 4.14 2.12
C LEU A 86 -1.70 5.43 2.29
N HIS A 87 -0.36 5.34 2.21
CA HIS A 87 0.49 6.48 2.51
C HIS A 87 1.90 6.21 2.01
N ALA A 88 2.60 7.26 1.59
CA ALA A 88 3.99 7.17 1.15
C ALA A 88 4.74 8.36 1.75
N PHE A 89 5.91 8.12 2.37
CA PHE A 89 6.59 9.17 3.11
C PHE A 89 8.05 8.86 3.31
N GLU A 90 8.81 9.89 3.64
CA GLU A 90 10.21 9.74 4.05
C GLU A 90 10.25 9.51 5.56
N LYS A 91 10.97 8.46 5.98
CA LYS A 91 11.12 8.14 7.40
C LYS A 91 12.37 8.83 7.92
N LYS A 92 12.20 9.73 8.88
CA LYS A 92 13.29 10.55 9.41
C LYS A 92 13.68 10.22 10.85
N SER A 93 13.06 9.21 11.45
CA SER A 93 13.33 8.82 12.83
C SER A 93 13.46 7.31 12.95
N GLN A 94 13.88 6.83 14.11
CA GLN A 94 14.06 5.38 14.33
C GLN A 94 12.78 4.60 14.11
N ALA A 95 11.68 5.11 14.64
CA ALA A 95 10.39 4.48 14.47
C ALA A 95 9.55 5.27 13.47
N THR A 96 8.58 4.61 12.85
CA THR A 96 7.60 5.30 12.01
C THR A 96 6.86 6.32 12.84
N ALA A 97 6.83 7.57 12.35
CA ALA A 97 6.23 8.66 13.11
C ALA A 97 4.74 8.41 13.36
N ARG A 98 4.29 8.82 14.53
CA ARG A 98 2.90 8.63 14.93
C ARG A 98 1.92 9.23 13.93
N ARG A 99 2.24 10.43 13.42
CA ARG A 99 1.37 11.08 12.44
C ARG A 99 1.21 10.25 11.16
N ASP A 100 2.25 9.54 10.74
CA ASP A 100 2.19 8.70 9.55
C ASP A 100 1.35 7.45 9.81
N ILE A 101 1.47 6.87 10.99
CA ILE A 101 0.64 5.74 11.40
C ILE A 101 -0.82 6.17 11.48
N GLU A 102 -1.10 7.32 12.09
CA GLU A 102 -2.47 7.80 12.24
C GLU A 102 -3.11 8.10 10.89
N LEU A 103 -2.35 8.67 9.96
CA LEU A 103 -2.85 8.94 8.62
C LEU A 103 -3.17 7.64 7.88
N GLY A 104 -2.26 6.65 7.98
CA GLY A 104 -2.50 5.34 7.39
C GLY A 104 -3.74 4.67 7.96
N ARG A 105 -3.91 4.74 9.28
CA ARG A 105 -5.12 4.19 9.95
C ARG A 105 -6.38 4.89 9.48
N ALA A 106 -6.36 6.22 9.43
CA ALA A 106 -7.54 6.98 9.02
C ALA A 106 -7.96 6.61 7.60
N ARG A 107 -6.98 6.47 6.70
CA ARG A 107 -7.28 6.08 5.32
C ARG A 107 -7.78 4.65 5.22
N TYR A 108 -7.23 3.76 6.03
CA TYR A 108 -7.72 2.38 6.06
C TYR A 108 -9.16 2.33 6.57
N GLN A 109 -9.47 3.07 7.63
CA GLN A 109 -10.84 3.13 8.15
C GLN A 109 -11.81 3.68 7.11
N ALA A 110 -11.40 4.73 6.40
CA ALA A 110 -12.23 5.30 5.34
C ALA A 110 -12.46 4.28 4.22
N LEU A 111 -11.43 3.52 3.87
CA LEU A 111 -11.53 2.46 2.87
C LEU A 111 -12.55 1.41 3.31
N LEU A 112 -12.47 0.96 4.55
CA LEU A 112 -13.40 -0.05 5.06
C LEU A 112 -14.84 0.45 5.00
N ARG A 113 -15.07 1.70 5.38
CA ARG A 113 -16.41 2.29 5.31
C ARG A 113 -16.91 2.39 3.86
N ALA A 114 -16.03 2.76 2.94
CA ALA A 114 -16.40 2.85 1.54
C ALA A 114 -16.75 1.48 0.97
N ARG A 115 -16.00 0.44 1.35
CA ARG A 115 -16.27 -0.91 0.90
C ARG A 115 -17.61 -1.41 1.44
N GLU A 116 -17.90 -1.14 2.71
CA GLU A 116 -19.18 -1.49 3.31
C GLU A 116 -20.34 -0.83 2.60
N GLY A 117 -20.22 0.48 2.36
CA GLY A 117 -21.24 1.23 1.66
C GLY A 117 -21.47 0.69 0.24
N GLY A 118 -20.39 0.34 -0.46
CA GLY A 118 -20.48 -0.27 -1.78
C GLY A 118 -21.20 -1.61 -1.76
N ASP A 119 -20.89 -2.43 -0.76
CA ASP A 119 -21.50 -3.75 -0.61
C ASP A 119 -22.98 -3.67 -0.26
N GLN A 120 -23.41 -2.59 0.32
CA GLN A 120 -24.79 -2.41 0.77
C GLN A 120 -25.68 -1.77 -0.29
N ARG A 121 -25.12 -1.38 -1.41
CA ARG A 121 -25.93 -0.76 -2.46
C ARG A 121 -26.90 -1.77 -3.07
N PRO A 122 -28.15 -1.34 -3.25
CA PRO A 122 -29.08 -2.19 -4.01
C PRO A 122 -28.58 -2.30 -5.44
N THR A 123 -28.77 -3.44 -6.00
CA THR A 123 -28.43 -3.68 -7.39
C THR A 123 -29.62 -3.49 -8.29
#